data_abe085cc03c506f9ff292d3e14e268b5
#
_entry.id   abe085cc03c506f9ff292d3e14e268b5
#
_cell.length_a   1.000
_cell.length_b   1.000
_cell.length_c   1.000
_cell.angle_alpha   90.00
_cell.angle_beta   90.00
_cell.angle_gamma   90.00
#
_symmetry.space_group_name_H-M   'P 1'
#
loop_
_entity.id
_entity.type
_entity.pdbx_description
1 polymer ?
#
loop_
_entity_poly.entity_id
_entity_poly.type
_entity_poly.pdbx_seq_one_letter_code
_entity_poly.pdbx_strand_id
1 'polypeptide(L)'
;MKYYSVLFLCVFQIFFAQTVASKLDIQTKKLMNSSSAYSANISIYVAEENGNLVYELNGNKGLSTASTQKIFTAATALETLGKDYTYKTTASYSGKIVQGTLTGSLFIKSNGDPTLGSWRYDGFGPEDFKKALINSLKTENISKISGNLIIDDSYFDFQTIPGGYPWDDLGNYYGTGVWSVNWRENQFDMYMQGSEIQGFNIPMEHIKWVNEAKTGGNSDNSLIFTAPHSTVALINGTLPTGKKTTVSGAIPN
;
A
#
# COMPACT_ATOMS: atom_id res chain seq x y z
N MET A 1 83.43 29.40 -15.82
CA MET A 1 82.31 29.02 -14.93
C MET A 1 81.00 29.16 -15.72
N LYS A 2 80.35 28.06 -16.04
CA LYS A 2 79.06 28.01 -16.78
C LYS A 2 77.96 27.82 -15.78
N TYR A 3 77.02 28.76 -15.68
CA TYR A 3 75.83 28.66 -14.87
C TYR A 3 74.77 27.92 -15.69
N TYR A 4 74.30 26.76 -15.22
CA TYR A 4 73.16 26.10 -15.79
C TYR A 4 71.92 26.59 -15.02
N SER A 5 71.06 27.38 -15.69
CA SER A 5 69.75 27.71 -15.19
C SER A 5 68.82 26.52 -15.40
N VAL A 6 68.44 25.87 -14.32
CA VAL A 6 67.38 24.82 -14.32
C VAL A 6 66.03 25.52 -14.26
N LEU A 7 65.35 25.58 -15.40
CA LEU A 7 63.96 26.07 -15.49
C LEU A 7 63.03 24.98 -14.94
N PHE A 8 62.53 25.17 -13.71
CA PHE A 8 61.56 24.24 -13.10
C PHE A 8 60.19 24.56 -13.70
N LEU A 9 59.77 23.73 -14.67
CA LEU A 9 58.44 23.84 -15.27
C LEU A 9 57.43 23.22 -14.27
N CYS A 10 56.80 24.04 -13.44
CA CYS A 10 55.64 23.62 -12.63
C CYS A 10 54.45 23.38 -13.56
N VAL A 11 54.24 22.14 -13.95
CA VAL A 11 53.02 21.72 -14.60
C VAL A 11 51.93 21.69 -13.52
N PHE A 12 51.16 22.79 -13.44
CA PHE A 12 49.91 22.82 -12.69
C PHE A 12 48.94 21.89 -13.39
N GLN A 13 48.80 20.67 -12.90
CA GLN A 13 47.69 19.84 -13.24
C GLN A 13 46.43 20.47 -12.62
N ILE A 14 45.69 21.21 -13.42
CA ILE A 14 44.35 21.69 -13.06
C ILE A 14 43.46 20.43 -13.05
N PHE A 15 43.28 19.83 -11.88
CA PHE A 15 42.27 18.84 -11.68
C PHE A 15 40.89 19.57 -11.80
N PHE A 16 40.29 19.51 -12.97
CA PHE A 16 38.89 19.89 -13.12
C PHE A 16 38.08 18.88 -12.33
N ALA A 17 37.76 19.22 -11.09
CA ALA A 17 36.76 18.49 -10.35
C ALA A 17 35.45 18.58 -11.15
N GLN A 18 35.00 17.44 -11.67
CA GLN A 18 33.72 17.39 -12.38
C GLN A 18 32.60 17.81 -11.43
N THR A 19 31.82 18.78 -11.84
CA THR A 19 30.62 19.20 -11.09
C THR A 19 29.59 18.08 -11.07
N VAL A 20 28.67 18.12 -10.10
CA VAL A 20 27.53 17.17 -10.03
C VAL A 20 26.76 17.18 -11.36
N ALA A 21 26.49 18.37 -11.90
CA ALA A 21 25.81 18.52 -13.19
C ALA A 21 26.55 17.82 -14.34
N SER A 22 27.89 17.99 -14.44
CA SER A 22 28.69 17.33 -15.48
C SER A 22 28.68 15.81 -15.34
N LYS A 23 28.77 15.27 -14.11
CA LYS A 23 28.68 13.83 -13.87
C LYS A 23 27.32 13.28 -14.24
N LEU A 24 26.23 13.97 -13.88
CA LEU A 24 24.87 13.61 -14.25
C LEU A 24 24.70 13.60 -15.77
N ASP A 25 25.15 14.62 -16.46
CA ASP A 25 25.06 14.72 -17.93
C ASP A 25 25.74 13.53 -18.62
N ILE A 26 26.97 13.18 -18.21
CA ILE A 26 27.71 12.04 -18.76
C ILE A 26 26.95 10.72 -18.52
N GLN A 27 26.48 10.48 -17.29
CA GLN A 27 25.78 9.21 -16.97
C GLN A 27 24.42 9.12 -17.66
N THR A 28 23.70 10.25 -17.74
CA THR A 28 22.41 10.31 -18.43
C THR A 28 22.57 10.05 -19.93
N LYS A 29 23.57 10.64 -20.58
CA LYS A 29 23.88 10.35 -21.99
C LYS A 29 24.22 8.88 -22.20
N LYS A 30 24.99 8.29 -21.30
CA LYS A 30 25.31 6.85 -21.35
C LYS A 30 24.05 5.99 -21.21
N LEU A 31 23.14 6.33 -20.27
CA LEU A 31 21.86 5.64 -20.10
C LEU A 31 21.01 5.75 -21.36
N MET A 32 20.82 6.96 -21.89
CA MET A 32 20.00 7.22 -23.08
C MET A 32 20.49 6.48 -24.33
N ASN A 33 21.80 6.23 -24.43
CA ASN A 33 22.40 5.50 -25.54
C ASN A 33 22.45 3.97 -25.31
N SER A 34 21.92 3.49 -24.17
CA SER A 34 21.84 2.05 -23.91
C SER A 34 20.63 1.41 -24.62
N SER A 35 20.73 0.15 -24.95
CA SER A 35 19.62 -0.62 -25.54
C SER A 35 18.38 -0.65 -24.63
N SER A 36 18.58 -0.64 -23.33
CA SER A 36 17.50 -0.64 -22.32
C SER A 36 16.70 0.66 -22.27
N ALA A 37 17.29 1.77 -22.72
CA ALA A 37 16.62 3.09 -22.70
C ALA A 37 16.11 3.53 -24.06
N TYR A 38 16.31 2.75 -25.12
CA TYR A 38 15.97 3.15 -26.50
C TYR A 38 14.51 3.60 -26.68
N SER A 39 13.58 2.93 -26.02
CA SER A 39 12.14 3.25 -26.06
C SER A 39 11.62 3.85 -24.74
N ALA A 40 12.51 4.18 -23.82
CA ALA A 40 12.10 4.69 -22.49
C ALA A 40 11.79 6.20 -22.54
N ASN A 41 10.75 6.59 -21.79
CA ASN A 41 10.52 7.96 -21.44
C ASN A 41 11.26 8.25 -20.12
N ILE A 42 12.22 9.17 -20.16
CA ILE A 42 13.04 9.50 -18.99
C ILE A 42 12.92 11.00 -18.72
N SER A 43 12.68 11.34 -17.46
CA SER A 43 12.74 12.70 -16.94
C SER A 43 13.66 12.69 -15.72
N ILE A 44 14.55 13.65 -15.63
CA ILE A 44 15.45 13.85 -14.49
C ILE A 44 15.41 15.34 -14.14
N TYR A 45 15.16 15.62 -12.88
CA TYR A 45 15.21 16.97 -12.34
C TYR A 45 15.94 16.95 -11.01
N VAL A 46 17.02 17.67 -10.90
CA VAL A 46 17.86 17.76 -9.70
C VAL A 46 18.02 19.21 -9.30
N ALA A 47 17.59 19.54 -8.11
CA ALA A 47 17.71 20.87 -7.53
C ALA A 47 18.39 20.82 -6.17
N GLU A 48 18.96 21.94 -5.74
CA GLU A 48 19.38 22.15 -4.36
C GLU A 48 18.16 22.37 -3.47
N GLU A 49 18.34 22.29 -2.16
CA GLU A 49 17.28 22.52 -1.17
C GLU A 49 16.62 23.90 -1.30
N ASN A 50 17.37 24.90 -1.72
CA ASN A 50 16.89 26.25 -1.98
C ASN A 50 16.11 26.40 -3.31
N GLY A 51 15.96 25.30 -4.08
CA GLY A 51 15.27 25.27 -5.37
C GLY A 51 16.13 25.57 -6.59
N ASN A 52 17.43 25.90 -6.43
CA ASN A 52 18.31 26.14 -7.57
C ASN A 52 18.50 24.88 -8.41
N LEU A 53 18.30 25.01 -9.72
CA LEU A 53 18.47 23.90 -10.64
C LEU A 53 19.95 23.51 -10.75
N VAL A 54 20.23 22.23 -10.53
CA VAL A 54 21.57 21.61 -10.70
C VAL A 54 21.66 20.92 -12.05
N TYR A 55 20.64 20.14 -12.42
CA TYR A 55 20.61 19.39 -13.68
C TYR A 55 19.17 19.10 -14.10
N GLU A 56 18.91 19.12 -15.39
CA GLU A 56 17.61 18.80 -15.96
C GLU A 56 17.75 18.03 -17.27
N LEU A 57 16.93 16.97 -17.40
CA LEU A 57 16.61 16.31 -18.67
C LEU A 57 15.10 16.08 -18.70
N ASN A 58 14.39 16.72 -19.64
CA ASN A 58 12.93 16.58 -19.77
C ASN A 58 12.15 16.86 -18.47
N GLY A 59 12.61 17.80 -17.62
CA GLY A 59 12.03 18.09 -16.31
C GLY A 59 10.56 18.50 -16.35
N ASN A 60 10.10 19.08 -17.47
CA ASN A 60 8.71 19.46 -17.68
C ASN A 60 7.83 18.32 -18.26
N LYS A 61 8.38 17.12 -18.46
CA LYS A 61 7.64 16.00 -19.02
C LYS A 61 6.79 15.31 -17.95
N GLY A 62 5.48 15.29 -18.15
CA GLY A 62 4.56 14.53 -17.30
C GLY A 62 4.74 13.03 -17.50
N LEU A 63 5.01 12.32 -16.43
CA LEU A 63 5.14 10.86 -16.38
C LEU A 63 4.28 10.30 -15.25
N SER A 64 3.90 9.02 -15.36
CA SER A 64 3.23 8.32 -14.28
C SER A 64 4.14 8.22 -13.07
N THR A 65 3.66 8.72 -11.93
CA THR A 65 4.44 8.85 -10.69
C THR A 65 4.55 7.54 -9.91
N ALA A 66 3.66 6.58 -10.17
CA ALA A 66 3.49 5.40 -9.35
C ALA A 66 3.47 5.80 -7.84
N SER A 67 4.10 5.02 -6.97
CA SER A 67 4.12 5.28 -5.52
C SER A 67 4.83 6.57 -5.08
N THR A 68 5.57 7.25 -5.95
CA THR A 68 6.14 8.56 -5.59
C THR A 68 5.05 9.62 -5.38
N GLN A 69 3.84 9.42 -5.92
CA GLN A 69 2.66 10.23 -5.61
C GLN A 69 2.35 10.29 -4.11
N LYS A 70 2.69 9.24 -3.35
CA LYS A 70 2.44 9.20 -1.89
C LYS A 70 3.18 10.29 -1.12
N ILE A 71 4.29 10.81 -1.64
CA ILE A 71 5.02 11.94 -1.04
C ILE A 71 4.11 13.18 -0.99
N PHE A 72 3.43 13.48 -2.10
CA PHE A 72 2.50 14.61 -2.17
C PHE A 72 1.27 14.36 -1.30
N THR A 73 0.71 13.17 -1.33
CA THR A 73 -0.44 12.79 -0.49
C THR A 73 -0.10 12.93 1.00
N ALA A 74 1.06 12.42 1.44
CA ALA A 74 1.49 12.50 2.83
C ALA A 74 1.77 13.96 3.27
N ALA A 75 2.43 14.75 2.42
CA ALA A 75 2.68 16.16 2.69
C ALA A 75 1.35 16.94 2.81
N THR A 76 0.43 16.74 1.87
CA THR A 76 -0.89 17.39 1.90
C THR A 76 -1.68 16.98 3.15
N ALA A 77 -1.66 15.71 3.52
CA ALA A 77 -2.33 15.22 4.73
C ALA A 77 -1.75 15.88 5.98
N LEU A 78 -0.41 15.96 6.08
CA LEU A 78 0.26 16.60 7.22
C LEU A 78 -0.09 18.10 7.33
N GLU A 79 -0.07 18.82 6.21
CA GLU A 79 -0.39 20.26 6.16
C GLU A 79 -1.88 20.52 6.45
N THR A 80 -2.77 19.66 5.97
CA THR A 80 -4.22 19.85 6.09
C THR A 80 -4.77 19.38 7.44
N LEU A 81 -4.33 18.22 7.92
CA LEU A 81 -4.84 17.59 9.12
C LEU A 81 -4.00 17.89 10.37
N GLY A 82 -2.74 18.25 10.18
CA GLY A 82 -1.77 18.47 11.25
C GLY A 82 -1.16 17.17 11.78
N LYS A 83 -0.03 17.32 12.49
CA LYS A 83 0.75 16.18 13.02
C LYS A 83 0.05 15.41 14.16
N ASP A 84 -0.94 16.02 14.80
CA ASP A 84 -1.65 15.45 15.95
C ASP A 84 -3.00 14.81 15.55
N TYR A 85 -3.28 14.74 14.23
CA TYR A 85 -4.47 14.06 13.73
C TYR A 85 -4.43 12.57 14.08
N THR A 86 -5.56 12.05 14.56
CA THR A 86 -5.74 10.62 14.86
C THR A 86 -7.05 10.12 14.27
N TYR A 87 -7.02 8.89 13.78
CA TYR A 87 -8.24 8.18 13.44
C TYR A 87 -9.02 7.79 14.69
N LYS A 88 -10.34 7.65 14.55
CA LYS A 88 -11.22 7.28 15.66
C LYS A 88 -12.14 6.14 15.25
N THR A 89 -12.07 5.05 16.01
CA THR A 89 -13.03 3.97 15.94
C THR A 89 -13.82 3.94 17.23
N THR A 90 -15.15 3.99 17.12
CA THR A 90 -16.05 4.03 18.26
C THR A 90 -16.95 2.80 18.26
N ALA A 91 -17.19 2.25 19.46
CA ALA A 91 -18.23 1.29 19.71
C ALA A 91 -19.36 1.99 20.48
N SER A 92 -20.60 1.86 20.01
CA SER A 92 -21.79 2.39 20.68
C SER A 92 -22.91 1.35 20.65
N TYR A 93 -23.91 1.51 21.47
CA TYR A 93 -25.05 0.60 21.50
C TYR A 93 -26.39 1.31 21.56
N SER A 94 -27.43 0.64 21.11
CA SER A 94 -28.83 1.03 21.32
C SER A 94 -29.57 -0.08 22.05
N GLY A 95 -30.60 0.27 22.79
CA GLY A 95 -31.41 -0.68 23.53
C GLY A 95 -31.18 -0.63 25.05
N LYS A 96 -31.47 -1.74 25.75
CA LYS A 96 -31.42 -1.82 27.21
C LYS A 96 -30.46 -2.93 27.66
N ILE A 97 -29.72 -2.66 28.73
CA ILE A 97 -28.88 -3.64 29.38
C ILE A 97 -29.60 -4.16 30.63
N VAL A 98 -29.86 -5.46 30.66
CA VAL A 98 -30.50 -6.13 31.79
C VAL A 98 -29.70 -7.37 32.17
N GLN A 99 -29.21 -7.43 33.38
CA GLN A 99 -28.41 -8.54 33.92
C GLN A 99 -27.25 -8.91 32.96
N GLY A 100 -26.54 -7.91 32.45
CA GLY A 100 -25.39 -8.11 31.57
C GLY A 100 -25.75 -8.43 30.10
N THR A 101 -27.03 -8.48 29.75
CA THR A 101 -27.48 -8.71 28.38
C THR A 101 -27.95 -7.39 27.78
N LEU A 102 -27.30 -6.97 26.70
CA LEU A 102 -27.79 -5.90 25.83
C LEU A 102 -28.86 -6.48 24.92
N THR A 103 -30.12 -6.03 25.13
CA THR A 103 -31.20 -6.27 24.17
C THR A 103 -31.29 -5.07 23.23
N GLY A 104 -30.69 -5.21 22.07
CA GLY A 104 -30.48 -4.12 21.11
C GLY A 104 -29.27 -4.39 20.22
N SER A 105 -28.73 -3.35 19.59
CA SER A 105 -27.63 -3.49 18.63
C SER A 105 -26.35 -2.82 19.13
N LEU A 106 -25.22 -3.43 18.81
CA LEU A 106 -23.88 -2.84 18.93
C LEU A 106 -23.48 -2.28 17.57
N PHE A 107 -22.96 -1.06 17.56
CA PHE A 107 -22.49 -0.36 16.36
C PHE A 107 -20.98 -0.15 16.47
N ILE A 108 -20.28 -0.41 15.39
CA ILE A 108 -18.86 -0.05 15.20
C ILE A 108 -18.80 0.97 14.08
N LYS A 109 -18.25 2.14 14.35
CA LYS A 109 -18.07 3.23 13.39
C LYS A 109 -16.63 3.70 13.42
N SER A 110 -16.04 3.94 12.25
CA SER A 110 -14.70 4.48 12.10
C SER A 110 -14.67 5.58 11.04
N ASN A 111 -13.62 6.39 11.06
CA ASN A 111 -13.37 7.44 10.09
C ASN A 111 -12.23 7.10 9.13
N GLY A 112 -12.14 5.82 8.75
CA GLY A 112 -11.16 5.35 7.77
C GLY A 112 -9.83 4.89 8.36
N ASP A 113 -9.80 4.50 9.66
CA ASP A 113 -8.59 4.03 10.30
C ASP A 113 -7.97 2.83 9.56
N PRO A 114 -6.78 2.98 8.95
CA PRO A 114 -6.13 1.90 8.22
C PRO A 114 -5.42 0.89 9.12
N THR A 115 -5.32 1.16 10.43
CA THR A 115 -4.56 0.35 11.37
C THR A 115 -5.39 -0.74 12.05
N LEU A 116 -6.71 -0.72 11.93
CA LEU A 116 -7.61 -1.70 12.55
C LEU A 116 -7.31 -3.13 12.09
N GLY A 117 -6.84 -3.96 13.02
CA GLY A 117 -6.45 -5.33 12.74
C GLY A 117 -5.19 -5.46 11.88
N SER A 118 -4.41 -4.38 11.70
CA SER A 118 -3.16 -4.41 10.95
C SER A 118 -2.08 -5.15 11.73
N TRP A 119 -1.33 -5.99 11.04
CA TRP A 119 -0.16 -6.71 11.59
C TRP A 119 1.13 -5.88 11.49
N ARG A 120 1.11 -4.71 10.87
CA ARG A 120 2.30 -3.86 10.67
C ARG A 120 2.66 -3.03 11.90
N TYR A 121 1.71 -2.85 12.81
CA TYR A 121 1.87 -1.99 13.97
C TYR A 121 1.57 -2.76 15.24
N ASP A 122 2.51 -2.72 16.20
CA ASP A 122 2.33 -3.34 17.50
C ASP A 122 1.12 -2.73 18.24
N GLY A 123 0.27 -3.58 18.79
CA GLY A 123 -0.93 -3.17 19.52
C GLY A 123 -2.18 -2.89 18.65
N PHE A 124 -2.09 -3.08 17.33
CA PHE A 124 -3.19 -2.87 16.40
C PHE A 124 -3.70 -4.15 15.70
N GLY A 125 -3.13 -5.30 16.05
CA GLY A 125 -3.52 -6.58 15.48
C GLY A 125 -4.99 -6.96 15.75
N PRO A 126 -5.50 -8.02 15.08
CA PRO A 126 -6.89 -8.45 15.23
C PRO A 126 -7.26 -8.79 16.68
N GLU A 127 -6.35 -9.41 17.42
CA GLU A 127 -6.57 -9.76 18.84
C GLU A 127 -6.52 -8.54 19.75
N ASP A 128 -5.72 -7.51 19.43
CA ASP A 128 -5.66 -6.26 20.17
C ASP A 128 -6.97 -5.49 20.03
N PHE A 129 -7.51 -5.38 18.83
CA PHE A 129 -8.84 -4.78 18.60
C PHE A 129 -9.94 -5.52 19.33
N LYS A 130 -9.97 -6.85 19.20
CA LYS A 130 -10.95 -7.71 19.90
C LYS A 130 -10.89 -7.53 21.41
N LYS A 131 -9.68 -7.51 21.97
CA LYS A 131 -9.45 -7.29 23.41
C LYS A 131 -9.94 -5.90 23.84
N ALA A 132 -9.65 -4.85 23.07
CA ALA A 132 -10.11 -3.50 23.36
C ALA A 132 -11.64 -3.42 23.33
N LEU A 133 -12.29 -3.99 22.31
CA LEU A 133 -13.75 -4.04 22.21
C LEU A 133 -14.38 -4.81 23.38
N ILE A 134 -13.87 -5.98 23.72
CA ILE A 134 -14.38 -6.77 24.85
C ILE A 134 -14.22 -6.00 26.17
N ASN A 135 -13.11 -5.31 26.37
CA ASN A 135 -12.91 -4.50 27.57
C ASN A 135 -13.89 -3.33 27.64
N SER A 136 -14.15 -2.65 26.52
CA SER A 136 -15.17 -1.59 26.46
C SER A 136 -16.56 -2.11 26.79
N LEU A 137 -16.95 -3.27 26.26
CA LEU A 137 -18.23 -3.91 26.60
C LEU A 137 -18.33 -4.29 28.08
N LYS A 138 -17.24 -4.78 28.68
CA LYS A 138 -17.20 -5.09 30.12
C LYS A 138 -17.36 -3.84 30.98
N THR A 139 -16.79 -2.71 30.58
CA THR A 139 -16.95 -1.42 31.28
C THR A 139 -18.42 -0.99 31.33
N GLU A 140 -19.18 -1.28 30.28
CA GLU A 140 -20.62 -1.04 30.20
C GLU A 140 -21.47 -2.17 30.82
N ASN A 141 -20.85 -3.15 31.49
CA ASN A 141 -21.50 -4.35 32.03
C ASN A 141 -22.24 -5.19 30.97
N ILE A 142 -21.74 -5.21 29.73
CA ILE A 142 -22.28 -6.04 28.64
C ILE A 142 -21.44 -7.31 28.53
N SER A 143 -22.07 -8.44 28.81
CA SER A 143 -21.47 -9.78 28.65
C SER A 143 -22.12 -10.61 27.52
N LYS A 144 -23.32 -10.19 27.11
CA LYS A 144 -24.10 -10.82 26.04
C LYS A 144 -24.84 -9.77 25.22
N ILE A 145 -24.94 -9.99 23.93
CA ILE A 145 -25.72 -9.17 22.99
C ILE A 145 -26.86 -10.05 22.45
N SER A 146 -28.10 -9.57 22.61
CA SER A 146 -29.30 -10.11 22.00
C SER A 146 -29.81 -9.11 20.98
N GLY A 147 -29.28 -9.20 19.76
CA GLY A 147 -29.52 -8.27 18.66
C GLY A 147 -28.41 -8.32 17.63
N ASN A 148 -28.12 -7.20 16.95
CA ASN A 148 -27.21 -7.15 15.84
C ASN A 148 -25.87 -6.50 16.21
N LEU A 149 -24.79 -6.94 15.55
CA LEU A 149 -23.57 -6.18 15.38
C LEU A 149 -23.68 -5.45 14.03
N ILE A 150 -23.59 -4.15 14.06
CA ILE A 150 -23.74 -3.28 12.88
C ILE A 150 -22.42 -2.55 12.66
N ILE A 151 -21.87 -2.69 11.48
CA ILE A 151 -20.71 -1.94 11.02
C ILE A 151 -21.25 -0.73 10.26
N ASP A 152 -20.99 0.47 10.76
CA ASP A 152 -21.40 1.72 10.12
C ASP A 152 -20.25 2.24 9.24
N ASP A 153 -20.40 2.04 7.94
CA ASP A 153 -19.44 2.48 6.91
C ASP A 153 -19.86 3.78 6.20
N SER A 154 -20.81 4.51 6.77
CA SER A 154 -21.38 5.73 6.18
C SER A 154 -20.47 6.96 6.20
N TYR A 155 -19.24 6.86 6.70
CA TYR A 155 -18.31 8.00 6.74
C TYR A 155 -17.78 8.38 5.36
N PHE A 156 -17.49 7.38 4.51
CA PHE A 156 -17.11 7.57 3.11
C PHE A 156 -18.24 7.18 2.16
N ASP A 157 -18.10 7.60 0.90
CA ASP A 157 -19.03 7.23 -0.17
C ASP A 157 -18.93 5.73 -0.48
N PHE A 158 -19.95 5.23 -1.18
CA PHE A 158 -20.00 3.82 -1.62
C PHE A 158 -18.89 3.46 -2.60
N GLN A 159 -18.32 4.44 -3.32
CA GLN A 159 -17.20 4.24 -4.22
C GLN A 159 -15.89 4.17 -3.45
N THR A 160 -15.44 2.97 -3.12
CA THR A 160 -14.23 2.73 -2.32
C THR A 160 -12.93 2.82 -3.11
N ILE A 161 -12.98 2.71 -4.43
CA ILE A 161 -11.83 2.76 -5.34
C ILE A 161 -12.06 3.86 -6.37
N PRO A 162 -11.15 4.82 -6.51
CA PRO A 162 -11.25 5.85 -7.54
C PRO A 162 -11.13 5.26 -8.94
N GLY A 163 -11.64 5.97 -9.94
CA GLY A 163 -11.46 5.58 -11.34
C GLY A 163 -10.00 5.56 -11.79
N GLY A 164 -9.70 4.72 -12.78
CA GLY A 164 -8.37 4.62 -13.40
C GLY A 164 -7.47 3.52 -12.83
N TYR A 165 -7.91 2.74 -11.86
CA TYR A 165 -7.19 1.55 -11.44
C TYR A 165 -7.27 0.47 -12.54
N PRO A 166 -6.15 -0.17 -12.91
CA PRO A 166 -6.15 -1.33 -13.80
C PRO A 166 -6.98 -2.47 -13.20
N TRP A 167 -7.69 -3.20 -14.05
CA TRP A 167 -8.51 -4.33 -13.61
C TRP A 167 -7.72 -5.43 -12.91
N ASP A 168 -6.49 -5.67 -13.35
CA ASP A 168 -5.56 -6.65 -12.78
C ASP A 168 -4.94 -6.24 -11.43
N ASP A 169 -5.12 -4.98 -11.02
CA ASP A 169 -4.67 -4.52 -9.70
C ASP A 169 -5.76 -4.65 -8.62
N LEU A 170 -7.04 -4.50 -8.98
CA LEU A 170 -8.15 -4.35 -8.04
C LEU A 170 -8.30 -5.51 -7.04
N GLY A 171 -8.09 -6.73 -7.50
CA GLY A 171 -8.24 -7.93 -6.66
C GLY A 171 -7.01 -8.28 -5.83
N ASN A 172 -5.89 -7.57 -6.00
CA ASN A 172 -4.65 -7.86 -5.32
C ASN A 172 -4.50 -6.99 -4.06
N TYR A 173 -3.68 -7.41 -3.11
CA TYR A 173 -3.53 -6.74 -1.81
C TYR A 173 -3.16 -5.26 -1.90
N TYR A 174 -2.50 -4.84 -2.97
CA TYR A 174 -2.11 -3.44 -3.21
C TYR A 174 -3.19 -2.62 -3.92
N GLY A 175 -4.26 -3.25 -4.39
CA GLY A 175 -5.41 -2.61 -5.04
C GLY A 175 -6.62 -2.44 -4.12
N THR A 176 -6.47 -2.65 -2.82
CA THR A 176 -7.57 -2.54 -1.85
C THR A 176 -8.19 -1.15 -1.85
N GLY A 177 -9.51 -1.10 -1.71
CA GLY A 177 -10.24 0.15 -1.53
C GLY A 177 -10.07 0.77 -0.14
N VAL A 178 -10.58 1.98 0.00
CA VAL A 178 -10.68 2.70 1.28
C VAL A 178 -12.12 2.64 1.76
N TRP A 179 -12.32 2.12 2.97
CA TRP A 179 -13.63 1.99 3.61
C TRP A 179 -13.67 2.83 4.88
N SER A 180 -14.87 3.18 5.33
CA SER A 180 -15.03 3.85 6.62
C SER A 180 -14.50 2.99 7.76
N VAL A 181 -14.74 1.69 7.71
CA VAL A 181 -14.17 0.70 8.62
C VAL A 181 -13.25 -0.22 7.83
N ASN A 182 -11.96 0.06 7.83
CA ASN A 182 -10.98 -0.83 7.26
C ASN A 182 -10.70 -1.96 8.27
N TRP A 183 -10.44 -3.16 7.77
CA TRP A 183 -10.10 -4.31 8.59
C TRP A 183 -8.94 -5.08 7.96
N ARG A 184 -7.88 -5.31 8.74
CA ARG A 184 -6.69 -6.04 8.26
C ARG A 184 -6.13 -5.44 6.96
N GLU A 185 -6.07 -4.11 6.87
CA GLU A 185 -5.64 -3.38 5.66
C GLU A 185 -6.51 -3.72 4.42
N ASN A 186 -7.74 -4.20 4.64
CA ASN A 186 -8.66 -4.72 3.61
C ASN A 186 -8.05 -5.86 2.78
N GLN A 187 -7.16 -6.64 3.39
CA GLN A 187 -6.43 -7.75 2.77
C GLN A 187 -6.82 -9.09 3.39
N PHE A 188 -6.93 -10.10 2.54
CA PHE A 188 -6.97 -11.50 2.94
C PHE A 188 -5.78 -12.27 2.37
N ASP A 189 -5.48 -13.43 2.97
CA ASP A 189 -4.50 -14.37 2.47
C ASP A 189 -5.20 -15.67 2.07
N MET A 190 -4.93 -16.13 0.84
CA MET A 190 -5.36 -17.41 0.29
C MET A 190 -4.18 -18.39 0.38
N TYR A 191 -4.40 -19.55 0.96
CA TYR A 191 -3.41 -20.61 1.03
C TYR A 191 -3.58 -21.58 -0.13
N MET A 192 -2.51 -21.72 -0.93
CA MET A 192 -2.47 -22.57 -2.10
C MET A 192 -1.52 -23.76 -1.90
N GLN A 193 -1.90 -24.92 -2.45
CA GLN A 193 -1.00 -26.06 -2.63
C GLN A 193 -0.93 -26.36 -4.13
N GLY A 194 0.18 -25.95 -4.77
CA GLY A 194 0.18 -25.89 -6.23
C GLY A 194 -0.92 -24.95 -6.73
N SER A 195 -1.82 -25.44 -7.59
CA SER A 195 -2.97 -24.67 -8.12
C SER A 195 -4.26 -24.82 -7.28
N GLU A 196 -4.25 -25.54 -6.19
CA GLU A 196 -5.47 -25.80 -5.41
C GLU A 196 -5.58 -24.87 -4.21
N ILE A 197 -6.77 -24.27 -4.00
CA ILE A 197 -7.09 -23.46 -2.84
C ILE A 197 -7.28 -24.39 -1.64
N GLN A 198 -6.51 -24.17 -0.58
CA GLN A 198 -6.58 -24.94 0.67
C GLN A 198 -7.38 -24.21 1.76
N GLY A 199 -7.53 -22.89 1.66
CA GLY A 199 -8.25 -22.08 2.63
C GLY A 199 -7.81 -20.64 2.64
N PHE A 200 -8.29 -19.91 3.65
CA PHE A 200 -8.06 -18.46 3.80
C PHE A 200 -7.77 -18.14 5.27
N ASN A 201 -7.14 -17.01 5.52
CA ASN A 201 -6.90 -16.53 6.88
C ASN A 201 -8.11 -15.80 7.52
N ILE A 202 -9.16 -15.52 6.72
CA ILE A 202 -10.45 -14.98 7.17
C ILE A 202 -11.59 -15.76 6.50
N PRO A 203 -12.83 -15.72 7.02
CA PRO A 203 -13.99 -16.32 6.38
C PRO A 203 -14.25 -15.73 4.99
N MET A 204 -14.31 -16.59 3.97
CA MET A 204 -14.52 -16.20 2.56
C MET A 204 -15.61 -17.04 1.88
N GLU A 205 -16.48 -17.70 2.65
CA GLU A 205 -17.53 -18.62 2.17
C GLU A 205 -18.59 -17.91 1.34
N HIS A 206 -18.75 -16.60 1.53
CA HIS A 206 -19.68 -15.77 0.76
C HIS A 206 -19.16 -15.43 -0.65
N ILE A 207 -17.87 -15.70 -0.94
CA ILE A 207 -17.26 -15.46 -2.24
C ILE A 207 -17.22 -16.75 -3.05
N LYS A 208 -17.81 -16.71 -4.23
CA LYS A 208 -17.67 -17.80 -5.22
C LYS A 208 -16.34 -17.67 -5.94
N TRP A 209 -15.42 -18.57 -5.68
CA TRP A 209 -14.11 -18.61 -6.33
C TRP A 209 -14.16 -19.34 -7.67
N VAL A 210 -13.69 -18.71 -8.72
CA VAL A 210 -13.33 -19.31 -10.00
C VAL A 210 -11.82 -19.51 -9.98
N ASN A 211 -11.36 -20.74 -10.06
CA ASN A 211 -9.94 -21.07 -9.97
C ASN A 211 -9.43 -21.52 -11.33
N GLU A 212 -8.65 -20.69 -12.00
CA GLU A 212 -7.96 -20.96 -13.26
C GLU A 212 -6.43 -20.95 -13.08
N ALA A 213 -5.94 -20.96 -11.83
CA ALA A 213 -4.52 -21.01 -11.54
C ALA A 213 -3.92 -22.35 -12.02
N LYS A 214 -2.68 -22.29 -12.48
CA LYS A 214 -1.91 -23.44 -12.97
C LYS A 214 -0.61 -23.57 -12.17
N THR A 215 -0.10 -24.78 -12.06
CA THR A 215 1.25 -24.99 -11.54
C THR A 215 2.27 -24.80 -12.64
N GLY A 216 3.36 -24.07 -12.35
CA GLY A 216 4.45 -23.87 -13.30
C GLY A 216 5.51 -22.91 -12.77
N GLY A 217 6.75 -23.11 -13.21
CA GLY A 217 7.85 -22.24 -12.81
C GLY A 217 8.24 -22.31 -11.31
N ASN A 218 8.94 -21.27 -10.85
CA ASN A 218 9.54 -21.21 -9.51
C ASN A 218 9.03 -20.05 -8.66
N SER A 219 8.20 -19.19 -9.24
CA SER A 219 7.66 -17.97 -8.60
C SER A 219 6.15 -17.93 -8.68
N ASP A 220 5.55 -17.16 -7.79
CA ASP A 220 4.15 -16.78 -7.87
C ASP A 220 3.98 -15.68 -8.93
N ASN A 221 3.20 -15.96 -9.94
CA ASN A 221 2.76 -15.02 -10.98
C ASN A 221 1.22 -15.10 -11.10
N SER A 222 0.54 -15.40 -9.99
CA SER A 222 -0.91 -15.39 -9.94
C SER A 222 -1.44 -13.97 -9.72
N LEU A 223 -2.65 -13.74 -10.23
CA LEU A 223 -3.41 -12.51 -10.01
C LEU A 223 -4.82 -12.88 -9.54
N ILE A 224 -5.34 -12.09 -8.64
CA ILE A 224 -6.72 -12.18 -8.18
C ILE A 224 -7.52 -11.07 -8.85
N PHE A 225 -8.62 -11.44 -9.46
CA PHE A 225 -9.56 -10.54 -10.12
C PHE A 225 -10.87 -10.53 -9.34
N THR A 226 -11.15 -9.41 -8.70
CA THR A 226 -12.43 -9.15 -8.04
C THR A 226 -12.69 -7.65 -8.00
N ALA A 227 -13.95 -7.26 -7.96
CA ALA A 227 -14.34 -5.87 -7.82
C ALA A 227 -14.87 -5.61 -6.40
N PRO A 228 -14.87 -4.36 -5.93
CA PRO A 228 -15.59 -3.98 -4.72
C PRO A 228 -17.05 -4.46 -4.79
N HIS A 229 -17.58 -4.89 -3.66
CA HIS A 229 -18.95 -5.43 -3.53
C HIS A 229 -19.25 -6.67 -4.38
N SER A 230 -18.22 -7.35 -4.92
CA SER A 230 -18.41 -8.59 -5.68
C SER A 230 -18.54 -9.79 -4.74
N THR A 231 -19.41 -10.72 -5.14
CA THR A 231 -19.51 -12.06 -4.53
C THR A 231 -18.84 -13.12 -5.39
N VAL A 232 -18.14 -12.73 -6.44
CA VAL A 232 -17.38 -13.62 -7.34
C VAL A 232 -15.97 -13.10 -7.48
N ALA A 233 -15.00 -13.99 -7.37
CA ALA A 233 -13.59 -13.70 -7.59
C ALA A 233 -12.96 -14.79 -8.46
N LEU A 234 -11.97 -14.39 -9.27
CA LEU A 234 -11.17 -15.27 -10.11
C LEU A 234 -9.72 -15.22 -9.62
N ILE A 235 -9.09 -16.38 -9.50
CA ILE A 235 -7.63 -16.47 -9.46
C ILE A 235 -7.14 -17.10 -10.75
N ASN A 236 -6.14 -16.46 -11.40
CA ASN A 236 -5.51 -16.91 -12.62
C ASN A 236 -3.98 -16.75 -12.52
N GLY A 237 -3.26 -17.34 -13.48
CA GLY A 237 -1.80 -17.27 -13.56
C GLY A 237 -1.11 -18.55 -13.13
N THR A 238 0.16 -18.46 -12.73
CA THR A 238 0.97 -19.63 -12.40
C THR A 238 1.53 -19.56 -11.00
N LEU A 239 1.52 -20.69 -10.31
CA LEU A 239 2.02 -20.89 -8.97
C LEU A 239 3.16 -21.91 -8.95
N PRO A 240 4.12 -21.82 -8.01
CA PRO A 240 5.25 -22.74 -7.93
C PRO A 240 4.79 -24.20 -7.79
N THR A 241 5.42 -25.08 -8.55
CA THR A 241 5.12 -26.51 -8.50
C THR A 241 5.49 -27.12 -7.13
N GLY A 242 4.56 -27.87 -6.53
CA GLY A 242 4.80 -28.64 -5.31
C GLY A 242 5.03 -27.84 -4.03
N LYS A 243 4.89 -26.52 -4.06
CA LYS A 243 5.08 -25.66 -2.89
C LYS A 243 3.73 -25.17 -2.33
N LYS A 244 3.72 -24.94 -1.01
CA LYS A 244 2.69 -24.12 -0.38
C LYS A 244 3.01 -22.66 -0.67
N THR A 245 2.02 -21.91 -1.11
CA THR A 245 2.14 -20.49 -1.46
C THR A 245 1.01 -19.74 -0.80
N THR A 246 1.30 -18.54 -0.31
CA THR A 246 0.28 -17.60 0.15
C THR A 246 0.10 -16.52 -0.91
N VAL A 247 -1.11 -16.40 -1.42
CA VAL A 247 -1.50 -15.34 -2.36
C VAL A 247 -2.37 -14.35 -1.62
N SER A 248 -1.94 -13.08 -1.60
CA SER A 248 -2.66 -12.04 -0.87
C SER A 248 -3.56 -11.25 -1.81
N GLY A 249 -4.80 -11.07 -1.41
CA GLY A 249 -5.83 -10.38 -2.20
C GLY A 249 -6.56 -9.28 -1.43
N ALA A 250 -7.27 -8.44 -2.18
CA ALA A 250 -8.14 -7.41 -1.64
C ALA A 250 -9.49 -8.02 -1.19
N ILE A 251 -9.95 -7.65 0.00
CA ILE A 251 -11.29 -8.01 0.48
C ILE A 251 -12.32 -7.29 -0.40
N PRO A 252 -13.23 -8.01 -1.06
CA PRO A 252 -14.15 -7.39 -2.01
C PRO A 252 -15.29 -6.60 -1.35
N ASN A 253 -15.60 -6.85 -0.06
CA ASN A 253 -16.65 -6.14 0.69
C ASN A 253 -16.51 -6.35 2.20
#